data_6652bb691fb4d63f77df046d5db2b1b1
#
_entry.id   6652bb691fb4d63f77df046d5db2b1b1
#
_cell.length_a   1.000
_cell.length_b   1.000
_cell.length_c   1.000
_cell.angle_alpha   90.00
_cell.angle_beta   90.00
_cell.angle_gamma   90.00
#
_symmetry.space_group_name_H-M   'P 1'
#
loop_
_entity.id
_entity.type
_entity.pdbx_description
1 polymer ?
#
loop_
_entity_poly.entity_id
_entity_poly.type
_entity_poly.pdbx_seq_one_letter_code
_entity_poly.pdbx_strand_id
1 'polypeptide(L)'
;MNTTSLRTPKLLALKEKTPTQIYTNLERIPGESLEVDFAGDSVTWIDRRGKKRTSRLFLATLTFSQKIYICAFENEKQISWMGGIVKALEFFGGAPKTLIVDNAKSLVVTHGKDKIDYSPILQSLCNYYGISSFACRPGTPKGKNRVENSVTHTYRRVLASLRLNGPIRAGNLEDLNQQIAEHRDIFNKRPFTKNLQSNRELEFNTHERQKLKNLPILPYEIGNWRYLKVDKGHCIRLGEDGGHRYSVPVIYVGMTVTVLKTEERVLIYDKETGSCIAQHKRYLEITGEKTHILPEHLTPKEKRQRLTKEQWVEELVKCGYDRETVSNVLTAKWKVD
;
A
#
# COMPACT_ATOMS: atom_id res chain seq x y z
N MET A 1 14.77 1.44 91.40
CA MET A 1 15.06 2.26 90.21
C MET A 1 14.43 1.58 89.04
N ASN A 2 13.22 1.97 88.63
CA ASN A 2 12.48 1.38 87.56
C ASN A 2 12.74 2.16 86.26
N THR A 3 13.37 1.53 85.29
CA THR A 3 13.54 2.11 83.97
C THR A 3 12.39 1.61 83.06
N THR A 4 11.47 2.52 82.82
CA THR A 4 10.34 2.30 81.89
C THR A 4 10.81 2.44 80.42
N SER A 5 10.82 1.36 79.73
CA SER A 5 11.11 1.28 78.27
C SER A 5 9.92 1.88 77.52
N LEU A 6 10.13 3.01 76.83
CA LEU A 6 9.20 3.59 75.91
C LEU A 6 9.18 2.75 74.59
N ARG A 7 8.05 2.09 74.35
CA ARG A 7 7.78 1.41 73.03
C ARG A 7 7.43 2.45 71.97
N THR A 8 8.28 2.55 70.96
CA THR A 8 8.03 3.34 69.75
C THR A 8 6.81 2.77 68.99
N PRO A 9 5.84 3.60 68.56
CA PRO A 9 4.71 3.14 67.81
C PRO A 9 5.18 2.69 66.38
N LYS A 10 4.82 1.47 65.98
CA LYS A 10 4.96 1.01 64.59
C LYS A 10 4.15 1.92 63.68
N LEU A 11 4.82 2.68 62.80
CA LEU A 11 4.17 3.32 61.65
C LEU A 11 3.56 2.21 60.79
N LEU A 12 2.24 2.14 60.75
CA LEU A 12 1.49 1.40 59.73
C LEU A 12 1.79 2.07 58.38
N ALA A 13 2.62 1.40 57.58
CA ALA A 13 2.80 1.76 56.17
C ALA A 13 1.41 1.69 55.48
N LEU A 14 0.83 2.85 55.23
CA LEU A 14 -0.30 2.97 54.31
C LEU A 14 0.18 2.41 52.96
N LYS A 15 -0.29 1.22 52.60
CA LYS A 15 -0.19 0.73 51.22
C LYS A 15 -0.87 1.78 50.39
N GLU A 16 -0.10 2.57 49.66
CA GLU A 16 -0.61 3.39 48.56
C GLU A 16 -1.39 2.45 47.63
N LYS A 17 -2.71 2.62 47.63
CA LYS A 17 -3.56 2.00 46.64
C LYS A 17 -3.05 2.54 45.29
N THR A 18 -2.47 1.67 44.50
CA THR A 18 -2.16 1.94 43.09
C THR A 18 -3.39 2.62 42.48
N PRO A 19 -3.29 3.82 41.92
CA PRO A 19 -4.44 4.54 41.43
C PRO A 19 -5.14 3.62 40.39
N THR A 20 -6.42 3.37 40.64
CA THR A 20 -7.29 2.68 39.69
C THR A 20 -7.04 3.32 38.33
N GLN A 21 -6.59 2.54 37.35
CA GLN A 21 -6.29 3.06 36.01
C GLN A 21 -7.54 3.75 35.48
N ILE A 22 -7.50 5.07 35.43
CA ILE A 22 -8.55 5.87 34.81
C ILE A 22 -8.41 5.60 33.33
N TYR A 23 -9.31 4.77 32.80
CA TYR A 23 -9.46 4.59 31.35
C TYR A 23 -10.06 5.88 30.80
N THR A 24 -9.21 6.80 30.35
CA THR A 24 -9.65 7.93 29.54
C THR A 24 -10.35 7.34 28.33
N ASN A 25 -11.65 7.60 28.18
CA ASN A 25 -12.34 7.38 26.92
C ASN A 25 -11.63 8.26 25.89
N LEU A 26 -10.77 7.68 25.06
CA LEU A 26 -10.21 8.39 23.93
C LEU A 26 -11.41 8.83 23.08
N GLU A 27 -11.60 10.12 22.99
CA GLU A 27 -12.63 10.72 22.13
C GLU A 27 -12.37 10.25 20.70
N ARG A 28 -13.35 9.59 20.11
CA ARG A 28 -13.27 9.15 18.71
C ARG A 28 -13.64 10.32 17.84
N ILE A 29 -12.68 10.83 17.10
CA ILE A 29 -12.85 11.98 16.21
C ILE A 29 -13.20 11.47 14.81
N PRO A 30 -14.29 11.98 14.18
CA PRO A 30 -14.66 11.58 12.82
C PRO A 30 -13.53 11.87 11.81
N GLY A 31 -13.24 10.88 10.96
CA GLY A 31 -12.22 10.97 9.91
C GLY A 31 -10.77 10.97 10.40
N GLU A 32 -10.54 10.74 11.70
CA GLU A 32 -9.19 10.76 12.27
C GLU A 32 -8.40 9.50 11.92
N SER A 33 -8.98 8.31 12.13
CA SER A 33 -8.19 7.08 12.04
C SER A 33 -8.94 5.94 11.37
N LEU A 34 -8.19 5.18 10.58
CA LEU A 34 -8.55 3.89 10.01
C LEU A 34 -7.62 2.82 10.57
N GLU A 35 -8.18 1.82 11.21
CA GLU A 35 -7.46 0.64 11.67
C GLU A 35 -7.53 -0.45 10.62
N VAL A 36 -6.39 -1.08 10.31
CA VAL A 36 -6.28 -2.16 9.35
C VAL A 36 -5.54 -3.35 9.95
N ASP A 37 -6.04 -4.54 9.65
CA ASP A 37 -5.48 -5.80 10.12
C ASP A 37 -5.86 -6.96 9.20
N PHE A 38 -5.12 -8.06 9.28
CA PHE A 38 -5.57 -9.36 8.79
C PHE A 38 -6.13 -10.19 9.95
N ALA A 39 -7.30 -10.78 9.74
CA ALA A 39 -7.89 -11.67 10.75
C ALA A 39 -6.95 -12.85 11.04
N GLY A 40 -6.81 -13.21 12.31
CA GLY A 40 -6.04 -14.38 12.70
C GLY A 40 -6.57 -15.68 12.08
N ASP A 41 -7.90 -15.78 11.93
CA ASP A 41 -8.57 -16.93 11.33
C ASP A 41 -8.69 -16.78 9.80
N SER A 42 -8.48 -17.88 9.09
CA SER A 42 -8.74 -17.96 7.66
C SER A 42 -10.20 -18.27 7.35
N VAL A 43 -10.68 -17.84 6.18
CA VAL A 43 -11.98 -18.28 5.66
C VAL A 43 -11.79 -19.48 4.72
N THR A 44 -12.49 -20.57 5.00
CA THR A 44 -12.52 -21.76 4.13
C THR A 44 -13.79 -21.74 3.29
N TRP A 45 -13.66 -22.00 2.00
CA TRP A 45 -14.75 -22.04 1.03
C TRP A 45 -14.52 -23.15 0.00
N ILE A 46 -15.56 -23.51 -0.74
CA ILE A 46 -15.56 -24.60 -1.72
C ILE A 46 -15.69 -23.98 -3.11
N ASP A 47 -14.73 -24.27 -4.00
CA ASP A 47 -14.75 -23.78 -5.37
C ASP A 47 -15.73 -24.59 -6.26
N ARG A 48 -15.91 -24.15 -7.53
CA ARG A 48 -16.80 -24.82 -8.51
C ARG A 48 -16.47 -26.29 -8.75
N ARG A 49 -15.21 -26.68 -8.47
CA ARG A 49 -14.74 -28.07 -8.62
C ARG A 49 -14.92 -28.90 -7.36
N GLY A 50 -15.57 -28.36 -6.31
CA GLY A 50 -15.73 -29.01 -5.01
C GLY A 50 -14.47 -29.00 -4.14
N LYS A 51 -13.39 -28.33 -4.58
CA LYS A 51 -12.14 -28.27 -3.82
C LYS A 51 -12.22 -27.22 -2.72
N LYS A 52 -11.78 -27.58 -1.52
CA LYS A 52 -11.63 -26.64 -0.40
C LYS A 52 -10.49 -25.66 -0.69
N ARG A 53 -10.78 -24.38 -0.56
CA ARG A 53 -9.85 -23.27 -0.65
C ARG A 53 -9.80 -22.52 0.67
N THR A 54 -8.70 -21.86 0.93
CA THR A 54 -8.50 -21.04 2.12
C THR A 54 -8.01 -19.67 1.70
N SER A 55 -8.62 -18.63 2.27
CA SER A 55 -8.25 -17.24 2.01
C SER A 55 -8.04 -16.50 3.32
N ARG A 56 -7.24 -15.44 3.30
CA ARG A 56 -6.98 -14.55 4.43
C ARG A 56 -7.92 -13.36 4.35
N LEU A 57 -8.44 -12.92 5.49
CA LEU A 57 -9.39 -11.80 5.56
C LEU A 57 -8.67 -10.53 5.97
N PHE A 58 -8.69 -9.54 5.09
CA PHE A 58 -8.29 -8.17 5.40
C PHE A 58 -9.48 -7.42 5.97
N LEU A 59 -9.23 -6.66 7.04
CA LEU A 59 -10.21 -5.81 7.71
C LEU A 59 -9.72 -4.38 7.75
N ALA A 60 -10.65 -3.45 7.56
CA ALA A 60 -10.42 -2.04 7.80
C ALA A 60 -11.62 -1.46 8.54
N THR A 61 -11.37 -0.70 9.61
CA THR A 61 -12.41 -0.15 10.48
C THR A 61 -12.15 1.33 10.74
N LEU A 62 -13.08 2.20 10.37
CA LEU A 62 -13.06 3.60 10.79
C LEU A 62 -13.35 3.69 12.28
N THR A 63 -12.50 4.39 13.03
CA THR A 63 -12.54 4.35 14.50
C THR A 63 -13.75 5.06 15.09
N PHE A 64 -14.29 6.07 14.44
CA PHE A 64 -15.45 6.81 14.92
C PHE A 64 -16.76 6.05 14.66
N SER A 65 -17.17 5.90 13.40
CA SER A 65 -18.43 5.23 13.02
C SER A 65 -18.43 3.74 13.27
N GLN A 66 -17.27 3.13 13.44
CA GLN A 66 -17.05 1.69 13.46
C GLN A 66 -17.51 1.00 12.17
N LYS A 67 -17.62 1.77 11.07
CA LYS A 67 -17.91 1.21 9.75
C LYS A 67 -16.75 0.35 9.29
N ILE A 68 -17.07 -0.85 8.81
CA ILE A 68 -16.07 -1.85 8.45
C ILE A 68 -16.04 -2.08 6.95
N TYR A 69 -14.84 -2.35 6.46
CA TYR A 69 -14.55 -2.97 5.19
C TYR A 69 -13.90 -4.33 5.41
N ILE A 70 -14.32 -5.35 4.68
CA ILE A 70 -13.75 -6.70 4.74
C ILE A 70 -13.62 -7.23 3.33
N CYS A 71 -12.47 -7.84 3.01
CA CYS A 71 -12.29 -8.60 1.78
C CYS A 71 -11.31 -9.76 2.00
N ALA A 72 -11.41 -10.79 1.16
CA ALA A 72 -10.53 -11.95 1.18
C ALA A 72 -9.39 -11.81 0.18
N PHE A 73 -8.20 -12.28 0.58
CA PHE A 73 -6.99 -12.39 -0.23
C PHE A 73 -6.45 -13.82 -0.17
N GLU A 74 -5.62 -14.20 -1.13
CA GLU A 74 -4.94 -15.50 -1.12
C GLU A 74 -3.88 -15.60 0.00
N ASN A 75 -3.28 -14.46 0.37
CA ASN A 75 -2.17 -14.40 1.34
C ASN A 75 -2.11 -13.01 2.01
N GLU A 76 -1.18 -12.86 2.97
CA GLU A 76 -0.92 -11.61 3.71
C GLU A 76 0.38 -10.91 3.27
N LYS A 77 0.78 -11.09 2.01
CA LYS A 77 1.97 -10.39 1.48
C LYS A 77 1.72 -8.88 1.38
N GLN A 78 2.78 -8.10 1.26
CA GLN A 78 2.71 -6.64 1.17
C GLN A 78 1.73 -6.15 0.10
N ILE A 79 1.67 -6.81 -1.06
CA ILE A 79 0.74 -6.47 -2.14
C ILE A 79 -0.72 -6.64 -1.68
N SER A 80 -1.04 -7.69 -0.93
CA SER A 80 -2.39 -7.91 -0.39
C SER A 80 -2.76 -6.83 0.65
N TRP A 81 -1.82 -6.41 1.49
CA TRP A 81 -2.02 -5.28 2.40
C TRP A 81 -2.33 -4.00 1.65
N MET A 82 -1.52 -3.65 0.66
CA MET A 82 -1.74 -2.44 -0.15
C MET A 82 -3.08 -2.50 -0.88
N GLY A 83 -3.40 -3.65 -1.50
CA GLY A 83 -4.68 -3.86 -2.16
C GLY A 83 -5.88 -3.75 -1.21
N GLY A 84 -5.75 -4.27 -0.01
CA GLY A 84 -6.77 -4.14 1.03
C GLY A 84 -6.99 -2.68 1.45
N ILE A 85 -5.91 -1.93 1.69
CA ILE A 85 -5.99 -0.52 2.09
C ILE A 85 -6.61 0.32 0.95
N VAL A 86 -6.15 0.18 -0.29
CA VAL A 86 -6.69 0.91 -1.44
C VAL A 86 -8.19 0.68 -1.59
N LYS A 87 -8.61 -0.59 -1.62
CA LYS A 87 -10.03 -0.97 -1.72
C LYS A 87 -10.88 -0.46 -0.55
N ALA A 88 -10.30 -0.41 0.66
CA ALA A 88 -10.99 0.16 1.82
C ALA A 88 -11.18 1.68 1.68
N LEU A 89 -10.17 2.42 1.24
CA LEU A 89 -10.27 3.85 0.99
C LEU A 89 -11.31 4.16 -0.10
N GLU A 90 -11.33 3.39 -1.18
CA GLU A 90 -12.34 3.48 -2.25
C GLU A 90 -13.75 3.21 -1.71
N PHE A 91 -13.93 2.18 -0.88
CA PHE A 91 -15.21 1.85 -0.25
C PHE A 91 -15.71 2.96 0.68
N PHE A 92 -14.84 3.58 1.47
CA PHE A 92 -15.19 4.70 2.32
C PHE A 92 -15.35 6.01 1.51
N GLY A 93 -14.85 6.07 0.29
CA GLY A 93 -14.90 7.26 -0.57
C GLY A 93 -14.01 8.40 -0.08
N GLY A 94 -12.98 8.10 0.70
CA GLY A 94 -12.07 9.10 1.23
C GLY A 94 -10.96 8.52 2.10
N ALA A 95 -9.95 9.34 2.41
CA ALA A 95 -8.80 8.98 3.20
C ALA A 95 -8.86 9.61 4.61
N PRO A 96 -8.62 8.85 5.69
CA PRO A 96 -8.51 9.36 7.05
C PRO A 96 -7.21 10.15 7.22
N LYS A 97 -7.04 10.82 8.36
CA LYS A 97 -5.75 11.48 8.66
C LYS A 97 -4.67 10.47 9.00
N THR A 98 -5.02 9.39 9.71
CA THR A 98 -4.08 8.41 10.24
C THR A 98 -4.49 6.99 9.87
N LEU A 99 -3.53 6.20 9.41
CA LEU A 99 -3.64 4.76 9.21
C LEU A 99 -2.97 4.05 10.39
N ILE A 100 -3.73 3.27 11.13
CA ILE A 100 -3.25 2.46 12.24
C ILE A 100 -3.06 1.03 11.75
N VAL A 101 -1.81 0.55 11.78
CA VAL A 101 -1.45 -0.80 11.35
C VAL A 101 -1.03 -1.60 12.59
N ASP A 102 -1.70 -2.71 12.87
CA ASP A 102 -1.22 -3.60 13.93
C ASP A 102 0.00 -4.35 13.40
N ASN A 103 1.11 -4.14 14.07
CA ASN A 103 2.46 -4.74 14.06
C ASN A 103 2.75 -5.82 12.97
N ALA A 104 2.25 -5.61 11.76
CA ALA A 104 2.44 -6.53 10.64
C ALA A 104 3.92 -6.55 10.24
N LYS A 105 4.61 -7.65 10.50
CA LYS A 105 6.03 -7.88 10.11
C LYS A 105 6.30 -7.59 8.62
N SER A 106 5.28 -7.67 7.78
CA SER A 106 5.36 -7.35 6.35
C SER A 106 5.37 -5.85 6.05
N LEU A 107 4.94 -4.99 7.00
CA LEU A 107 4.80 -3.55 6.80
C LEU A 107 5.74 -2.71 7.65
N VAL A 108 6.35 -3.30 8.69
CA VAL A 108 7.31 -2.63 9.58
C VAL A 108 8.66 -3.31 9.42
N VAL A 109 9.68 -2.54 9.05
CA VAL A 109 11.04 -3.05 8.79
C VAL A 109 11.82 -3.19 10.09
N THR A 110 11.77 -2.19 10.97
CA THR A 110 12.50 -2.17 12.25
C THR A 110 11.67 -1.51 13.35
N HIS A 111 11.76 -2.09 14.55
CA HIS A 111 11.25 -1.49 15.79
C HIS A 111 12.44 -0.98 16.61
N GLY A 112 12.88 0.25 16.37
CA GLY A 112 13.82 0.93 17.26
C GLY A 112 13.12 1.42 18.53
N LYS A 113 13.90 1.73 19.60
CA LYS A 113 13.32 2.28 20.86
C LYS A 113 12.52 3.56 20.63
N ASP A 114 12.93 4.38 19.64
CA ASP A 114 12.33 5.69 19.39
C ASP A 114 11.84 5.90 17.95
N LYS A 115 12.11 4.96 17.03
CA LYS A 115 11.74 5.08 15.61
C LYS A 115 11.21 3.76 15.07
N ILE A 116 10.08 3.83 14.40
CA ILE A 116 9.49 2.72 13.65
C ILE A 116 9.75 3.01 12.18
N ASP A 117 10.46 2.11 11.51
CA ASP A 117 10.69 2.21 10.07
C ASP A 117 9.66 1.36 9.33
N TYR A 118 8.83 2.01 8.55
CA TYR A 118 7.83 1.36 7.71
C TYR A 118 8.43 0.90 6.38
N SER A 119 7.81 -0.11 5.80
CA SER A 119 8.21 -0.55 4.46
C SER A 119 8.04 0.58 3.43
N PRO A 120 8.94 0.70 2.44
CA PRO A 120 8.86 1.76 1.43
C PRO A 120 7.52 1.79 0.68
N ILE A 121 6.90 0.63 0.46
CA ILE A 121 5.60 0.54 -0.21
C ILE A 121 4.48 1.15 0.64
N LEU A 122 4.48 0.94 1.97
CA LEU A 122 3.50 1.56 2.86
C LEU A 122 3.71 3.07 2.95
N GLN A 123 4.97 3.52 3.05
CA GLN A 123 5.28 4.95 3.05
C GLN A 123 4.82 5.63 1.76
N SER A 124 5.07 5.01 0.61
CA SER A 124 4.62 5.51 -0.69
C SER A 124 3.09 5.62 -0.76
N LEU A 125 2.37 4.60 -0.33
CA LEU A 125 0.91 4.62 -0.29
C LEU A 125 0.39 5.73 0.65
N CYS A 126 0.95 5.84 1.83
CA CYS A 126 0.56 6.86 2.81
C CYS A 126 0.83 8.28 2.26
N ASN A 127 1.97 8.50 1.63
CA ASN A 127 2.29 9.78 1.00
C ASN A 127 1.33 10.10 -0.14
N TYR A 128 0.98 9.10 -0.98
CA TYR A 128 0.06 9.27 -2.10
C TYR A 128 -1.33 9.74 -1.66
N TYR A 129 -1.87 9.17 -0.57
CA TYR A 129 -3.18 9.55 -0.03
C TYR A 129 -3.11 10.67 1.03
N GLY A 130 -1.93 11.16 1.37
CA GLY A 130 -1.72 12.16 2.41
C GLY A 130 -2.13 11.67 3.80
N ILE A 131 -1.87 10.39 4.10
CA ILE A 131 -2.19 9.72 5.36
C ILE A 131 -0.92 9.59 6.20
N SER A 132 -1.00 9.85 7.51
CA SER A 132 0.08 9.53 8.45
C SER A 132 -0.04 8.06 8.86
N SER A 133 1.05 7.30 8.84
CA SER A 133 1.06 5.92 9.35
C SER A 133 1.43 5.86 10.82
N PHE A 134 0.72 5.04 11.58
CA PHE A 134 0.99 4.76 12.98
C PHE A 134 0.96 3.25 13.22
N ALA A 135 2.07 2.69 13.73
CA ALA A 135 2.11 1.30 14.14
C ALA A 135 1.96 1.22 15.67
N CYS A 136 1.11 0.32 16.13
CA CYS A 136 0.98 0.04 17.55
C CYS A 136 2.28 -0.57 18.08
N ARG A 137 2.86 0.01 19.14
CA ARG A 137 4.04 -0.57 19.80
C ARG A 137 3.67 -1.91 20.43
N PRO A 138 4.50 -2.97 20.26
CA PRO A 138 4.33 -4.20 21.01
C PRO A 138 4.38 -3.92 22.52
N GLY A 139 3.41 -4.42 23.30
CA GLY A 139 3.46 -4.36 24.75
C GLY A 139 2.89 -3.10 25.41
N THR A 140 2.22 -2.20 24.68
CA THR A 140 1.42 -1.13 25.30
C THR A 140 -0.06 -1.57 25.43
N PRO A 141 -0.48 -2.07 26.62
CA PRO A 141 -1.84 -2.62 26.79
C PRO A 141 -2.95 -1.58 26.74
N LYS A 142 -2.61 -0.28 26.79
CA LYS A 142 -3.57 0.80 27.09
C LYS A 142 -4.51 1.22 25.94
N GLY A 143 -4.22 0.82 24.71
CA GLY A 143 -5.13 1.06 23.56
C GLY A 143 -5.79 -0.21 23.02
N LYS A 144 -5.18 -1.36 23.26
CA LYS A 144 -5.42 -2.63 22.58
C LYS A 144 -6.69 -3.38 23.01
N ASN A 145 -7.02 -3.39 24.29
CA ASN A 145 -8.07 -4.28 24.84
C ASN A 145 -9.51 -3.97 24.40
N ARG A 146 -9.81 -2.77 23.91
CA ARG A 146 -11.17 -2.44 23.43
C ARG A 146 -11.32 -2.59 21.92
N VAL A 147 -10.24 -2.35 21.18
CA VAL A 147 -10.25 -2.40 19.72
C VAL A 147 -10.08 -3.82 19.21
N GLU A 148 -9.16 -4.59 19.76
CA GLU A 148 -8.97 -6.01 19.41
C GLU A 148 -10.24 -6.82 19.59
N ASN A 149 -10.98 -6.61 20.66
CA ASN A 149 -12.28 -7.27 20.87
C ASN A 149 -13.34 -6.80 19.87
N SER A 150 -13.31 -5.56 19.43
CA SER A 150 -14.25 -5.00 18.46
C SER A 150 -14.02 -5.56 17.06
N VAL A 151 -12.79 -5.51 16.56
CA VAL A 151 -12.42 -5.96 15.21
C VAL A 151 -12.53 -7.48 15.09
N THR A 152 -11.96 -8.22 16.04
CA THR A 152 -11.96 -9.68 16.06
C THR A 152 -13.38 -10.27 16.12
N HIS A 153 -14.29 -9.68 16.88
CA HIS A 153 -15.67 -10.15 16.94
C HIS A 153 -16.50 -9.74 15.72
N THR A 154 -16.12 -8.68 15.03
CA THR A 154 -16.86 -8.11 13.92
C THR A 154 -16.84 -9.01 12.69
N TYR A 155 -15.64 -9.43 12.22
CA TYR A 155 -15.55 -10.30 11.06
C TYR A 155 -16.19 -11.67 11.30
N ARG A 156 -16.12 -12.20 12.55
CA ARG A 156 -16.78 -13.45 12.92
C ARG A 156 -18.29 -13.38 12.75
N ARG A 157 -18.92 -12.24 13.04
CA ARG A 157 -20.37 -12.03 12.82
C ARG A 157 -20.72 -11.97 11.34
N VAL A 158 -19.89 -11.33 10.50
CA VAL A 158 -20.08 -11.33 9.05
C VAL A 158 -19.93 -12.74 8.49
N LEU A 159 -18.87 -13.47 8.87
CA LEU A 159 -18.68 -14.85 8.44
C LEU A 159 -19.74 -15.82 8.97
N ALA A 160 -20.24 -15.62 10.20
CA ALA A 160 -21.32 -16.43 10.74
C ALA A 160 -22.58 -16.28 9.89
N SER A 161 -22.94 -15.05 9.49
CA SER A 161 -24.09 -14.83 8.62
C SER A 161 -23.90 -15.47 7.23
N LEU A 162 -22.69 -15.45 6.69
CA LEU A 162 -22.36 -16.09 5.42
C LEU A 162 -22.45 -17.64 5.47
N ARG A 163 -22.26 -18.22 6.66
CA ARG A 163 -22.30 -19.67 6.89
C ARG A 163 -23.66 -20.20 7.34
N LEU A 164 -24.68 -19.35 7.46
CA LEU A 164 -26.02 -19.78 7.97
C LEU A 164 -26.63 -20.89 7.11
N ASN A 165 -26.37 -20.88 5.79
CA ASN A 165 -26.92 -21.87 4.86
C ASN A 165 -25.92 -22.99 4.51
N GLY A 166 -24.90 -23.21 5.37
CA GLY A 166 -23.92 -24.27 5.19
C GLY A 166 -22.52 -23.76 4.78
N PRO A 167 -21.70 -24.63 4.18
CA PRO A 167 -20.34 -24.25 3.75
C PRO A 167 -20.36 -23.16 2.70
N ILE A 168 -19.48 -22.18 2.82
CA ILE A 168 -19.35 -21.11 1.83
C ILE A 168 -18.94 -21.73 0.49
N ARG A 169 -19.68 -21.42 -0.57
CA ARG A 169 -19.40 -21.83 -1.95
C ARG A 169 -19.21 -20.61 -2.81
N ALA A 170 -18.11 -20.56 -3.57
CA ALA A 170 -17.81 -19.47 -4.46
C ALA A 170 -17.14 -19.97 -5.74
N GLY A 171 -17.40 -19.31 -6.87
CA GLY A 171 -16.81 -19.69 -8.16
C GLY A 171 -15.33 -19.40 -8.24
N ASN A 172 -14.91 -18.29 -7.62
CA ASN A 172 -13.54 -17.80 -7.51
C ASN A 172 -13.43 -16.86 -6.31
N LEU A 173 -12.25 -16.25 -6.12
CA LEU A 173 -12.01 -15.31 -5.02
C LEU A 173 -12.85 -14.02 -5.13
N GLU A 174 -13.14 -13.58 -6.35
CA GLU A 174 -13.96 -12.39 -6.60
C GLU A 174 -15.42 -12.62 -6.20
N ASP A 175 -16.00 -13.77 -6.57
CA ASP A 175 -17.34 -14.20 -6.14
C ASP A 175 -17.41 -14.31 -4.61
N LEU A 176 -16.39 -14.89 -3.96
CA LEU A 176 -16.29 -14.90 -2.50
C LEU A 176 -16.31 -13.48 -1.92
N ASN A 177 -15.57 -12.56 -2.51
CA ASN A 177 -15.51 -11.16 -2.07
C ASN A 177 -16.84 -10.44 -2.25
N GLN A 178 -17.59 -10.73 -3.32
CA GLN A 178 -18.91 -10.19 -3.53
C GLN A 178 -19.89 -10.66 -2.42
N GLN A 179 -19.90 -11.95 -2.11
CA GLN A 179 -20.72 -12.49 -1.01
C GLN A 179 -20.34 -11.86 0.34
N ILE A 180 -19.04 -11.72 0.63
CA ILE A 180 -18.55 -11.03 1.83
C ILE A 180 -19.04 -9.58 1.87
N ALA A 181 -19.03 -8.87 0.73
CA ALA A 181 -19.48 -7.49 0.65
C ALA A 181 -20.97 -7.34 0.99
N GLU A 182 -21.83 -8.20 0.49
CA GLU A 182 -23.26 -8.22 0.81
C GLU A 182 -23.51 -8.37 2.32
N HIS A 183 -22.86 -9.35 2.94
CA HIS A 183 -22.97 -9.60 4.37
C HIS A 183 -22.33 -8.50 5.25
N ARG A 184 -21.24 -7.88 4.79
CA ARG A 184 -20.63 -6.70 5.40
C ARG A 184 -21.59 -5.51 5.40
N ASP A 185 -22.29 -5.27 4.30
CA ASP A 185 -23.20 -4.13 4.17
C ASP A 185 -24.44 -4.32 5.05
N ILE A 186 -24.96 -5.53 5.13
CA ILE A 186 -26.00 -5.88 6.11
C ILE A 186 -25.49 -5.62 7.53
N PHE A 187 -24.24 -6.00 7.85
CA PHE A 187 -23.66 -5.79 9.18
C PHE A 187 -23.48 -4.30 9.49
N ASN A 188 -23.04 -3.49 8.54
CA ASN A 188 -22.89 -2.05 8.74
C ASN A 188 -24.22 -1.34 9.03
N LYS A 189 -25.33 -1.87 8.53
CA LYS A 189 -26.69 -1.34 8.77
C LYS A 189 -27.33 -1.87 10.06
N ARG A 190 -26.75 -2.86 10.74
CA ARG A 190 -27.29 -3.37 12.02
C ARG A 190 -27.19 -2.32 13.11
N PRO A 191 -28.27 -2.10 13.90
CA PRO A 191 -28.23 -1.22 15.06
C PRO A 191 -27.13 -1.58 16.04
N PHE A 192 -26.57 -0.58 16.72
CA PHE A 192 -25.66 -0.82 17.84
C PHE A 192 -26.42 -1.43 19.02
N THR A 193 -25.78 -2.37 19.73
CA THR A 193 -26.40 -3.00 20.92
C THR A 193 -26.73 -2.00 22.03
N LYS A 194 -25.93 -0.93 22.15
CA LYS A 194 -26.11 0.11 23.19
C LYS A 194 -26.94 1.30 22.72
N ASN A 195 -27.17 1.45 21.41
CA ASN A 195 -27.94 2.51 20.79
C ASN A 195 -28.69 1.97 19.58
N LEU A 196 -29.91 1.50 19.81
CA LEU A 196 -30.74 0.91 18.77
C LEU A 196 -31.23 1.90 17.71
N GLN A 197 -31.08 3.21 17.97
CA GLN A 197 -31.47 4.27 17.04
C GLN A 197 -30.35 4.60 16.05
N SER A 198 -29.16 4.04 16.23
CA SER A 198 -28.03 4.31 15.35
C SER A 198 -27.33 3.02 14.89
N ASN A 199 -26.63 3.12 13.79
CA ASN A 199 -25.81 2.06 13.21
C ASN A 199 -24.55 2.66 12.55
N ARG A 200 -23.64 1.81 12.11
CA ARG A 200 -22.36 2.19 11.52
C ARG A 200 -22.51 3.03 10.26
N GLU A 201 -23.46 2.65 9.43
CA GLU A 201 -23.75 3.34 8.17
C GLU A 201 -24.29 4.76 8.42
N LEU A 202 -25.21 4.91 9.40
CA LEU A 202 -25.78 6.19 9.77
C LEU A 202 -24.72 7.12 10.36
N GLU A 203 -23.93 6.64 11.35
CA GLU A 203 -22.84 7.42 11.96
C GLU A 203 -21.81 7.88 10.91
N PHE A 204 -21.46 6.99 9.99
CA PHE A 204 -20.55 7.31 8.91
C PHE A 204 -21.09 8.42 8.01
N ASN A 205 -22.31 8.26 7.51
CA ASN A 205 -22.89 9.21 6.55
C ASN A 205 -23.18 10.58 7.17
N THR A 206 -23.58 10.60 8.45
CA THR A 206 -23.95 11.83 9.15
C THR A 206 -22.72 12.62 9.62
N HIS A 207 -21.71 11.94 10.15
CA HIS A 207 -20.64 12.61 10.88
C HIS A 207 -19.25 12.44 10.29
N GLU A 208 -18.93 11.29 9.66
CA GLU A 208 -17.54 10.94 9.35
C GLU A 208 -17.19 11.15 7.87
N ARG A 209 -18.10 10.83 6.95
CA ARG A 209 -17.85 10.89 5.49
C ARG A 209 -17.26 12.22 5.03
N GLN A 210 -17.82 13.33 5.50
CA GLN A 210 -17.40 14.69 5.12
C GLN A 210 -16.04 15.10 5.75
N LYS A 211 -15.54 14.34 6.71
CA LYS A 211 -14.26 14.59 7.39
C LYS A 211 -13.10 13.82 6.77
N LEU A 212 -13.40 12.86 5.89
CA LEU A 212 -12.37 12.18 5.12
C LEU A 212 -11.84 13.11 4.02
N LYS A 213 -10.53 12.98 3.72
CA LYS A 213 -9.90 13.69 2.61
C LYS A 213 -10.36 13.07 1.29
N ASN A 214 -10.52 13.87 0.25
CA ASN A 214 -10.82 13.39 -1.09
C ASN A 214 -9.70 12.47 -1.59
N LEU A 215 -10.09 11.39 -2.26
CA LEU A 215 -9.12 10.51 -2.92
C LEU A 215 -8.57 11.18 -4.19
N PRO A 216 -7.31 10.92 -4.54
CA PRO A 216 -6.78 11.28 -5.86
C PRO A 216 -7.63 10.67 -6.99
N ILE A 217 -7.69 11.36 -8.13
CA ILE A 217 -8.48 10.91 -9.31
C ILE A 217 -7.96 9.57 -9.84
N LEU A 218 -6.64 9.38 -9.85
CA LEU A 218 -6.03 8.12 -10.27
C LEU A 218 -5.90 7.19 -9.06
N PRO A 219 -6.11 5.88 -9.21
CA PRO A 219 -5.86 4.93 -8.13
C PRO A 219 -4.36 4.79 -7.85
N TYR A 220 -4.00 4.42 -6.61
CA TYR A 220 -2.62 4.09 -6.26
C TYR A 220 -2.16 2.81 -6.98
N GLU A 221 -1.03 2.91 -7.67
CA GLU A 221 -0.47 1.76 -8.35
C GLU A 221 0.29 0.85 -7.39
N ILE A 222 -0.23 -0.35 -7.22
CA ILE A 222 0.36 -1.37 -6.36
C ILE A 222 1.43 -2.13 -7.13
N GLY A 223 2.64 -2.20 -6.58
CA GLY A 223 3.73 -2.90 -7.22
C GLY A 223 4.90 -3.19 -6.27
N ASN A 224 5.95 -3.78 -6.80
CA ASN A 224 7.18 -4.08 -6.08
C ASN A 224 8.16 -2.92 -6.16
N TRP A 225 8.49 -2.35 -5.01
CA TRP A 225 9.47 -1.28 -4.88
C TRP A 225 10.88 -1.85 -4.73
N ARG A 226 11.84 -1.26 -5.47
CA ARG A 226 13.25 -1.63 -5.42
C ARG A 226 14.15 -0.42 -5.55
N TYR A 227 15.36 -0.55 -5.03
CA TYR A 227 16.45 0.39 -5.28
C TYR A 227 17.38 -0.25 -6.30
N LEU A 228 17.57 0.41 -7.43
CA LEU A 228 18.46 -0.07 -8.49
C LEU A 228 19.46 0.99 -8.88
N LYS A 229 20.69 0.56 -9.18
CA LYS A 229 21.73 1.44 -9.70
C LYS A 229 21.58 1.58 -11.20
N VAL A 230 21.66 2.81 -11.68
CA VAL A 230 21.67 3.12 -13.13
C VAL A 230 23.04 2.78 -13.71
N ASP A 231 23.04 2.01 -14.77
CA ASP A 231 24.28 1.59 -15.45
C ASP A 231 24.85 2.71 -16.36
N LYS A 232 26.05 2.43 -16.95
CA LYS A 232 26.72 3.38 -17.87
C LYS A 232 25.95 3.64 -19.18
N GLY A 233 25.00 2.77 -19.53
CA GLY A 233 24.08 2.94 -20.65
C GLY A 233 22.77 3.60 -20.24
N HIS A 234 22.77 4.42 -19.19
CA HIS A 234 21.63 5.15 -18.61
C HIS A 234 20.36 4.29 -18.44
N CYS A 235 20.53 3.01 -18.08
CA CYS A 235 19.41 2.07 -17.85
C CYS A 235 19.47 1.44 -16.47
N ILE A 236 18.30 1.05 -15.98
CA ILE A 236 18.16 0.08 -14.90
C ILE A 236 17.88 -1.31 -15.50
N ARG A 237 18.21 -2.39 -14.78
CA ARG A 237 17.97 -3.77 -15.22
C ARG A 237 17.05 -4.50 -14.23
N LEU A 238 15.99 -5.12 -14.75
CA LEU A 238 15.11 -6.02 -14.01
C LEU A 238 15.47 -7.47 -14.34
N GLY A 239 16.25 -8.11 -13.47
CA GLY A 239 16.75 -9.48 -13.68
C GLY A 239 15.65 -10.53 -13.73
N GLU A 240 14.66 -10.40 -12.85
CA GLU A 240 13.51 -11.32 -12.75
C GLU A 240 12.53 -11.25 -13.93
N ASP A 241 12.52 -10.17 -14.69
CA ASP A 241 11.69 -9.99 -15.87
C ASP A 241 12.45 -10.38 -17.17
N GLY A 242 13.34 -11.36 -17.11
CA GLY A 242 14.14 -11.77 -18.27
C GLY A 242 15.34 -10.85 -18.58
N GLY A 243 15.67 -9.95 -17.68
CA GLY A 243 16.82 -9.06 -17.80
C GLY A 243 16.58 -7.81 -18.63
N HIS A 244 15.32 -7.42 -18.82
CA HIS A 244 14.96 -6.18 -19.51
C HIS A 244 15.58 -4.96 -18.86
N ARG A 245 16.01 -4.01 -19.69
CA ARG A 245 16.66 -2.74 -19.32
C ARG A 245 15.73 -1.59 -19.71
N TYR A 246 15.62 -0.62 -18.81
CA TYR A 246 14.74 0.54 -18.97
C TYR A 246 15.53 1.83 -18.79
N SER A 247 15.43 2.73 -19.75
CA SER A 247 16.22 3.96 -19.74
C SER A 247 15.72 4.98 -18.71
N VAL A 248 16.65 5.80 -18.25
CA VAL A 248 16.39 7.01 -17.45
C VAL A 248 17.16 8.18 -18.05
N PRO A 249 16.85 9.43 -17.68
CA PRO A 249 17.67 10.57 -18.11
C PRO A 249 19.16 10.37 -17.75
N VAL A 250 20.05 10.77 -18.64
CA VAL A 250 21.51 10.51 -18.54
C VAL A 250 22.12 11.05 -17.25
N ILE A 251 21.55 12.09 -16.67
CA ILE A 251 22.02 12.70 -15.41
C ILE A 251 22.01 11.72 -14.23
N TYR A 252 21.22 10.63 -14.30
CA TYR A 252 21.13 9.61 -13.24
C TYR A 252 22.14 8.47 -13.38
N VAL A 253 23.03 8.51 -14.38
CA VAL A 253 24.06 7.48 -14.58
C VAL A 253 24.94 7.34 -13.32
N GLY A 254 25.05 6.11 -12.81
CA GLY A 254 25.79 5.80 -11.60
C GLY A 254 25.03 6.04 -10.29
N MET A 255 23.91 6.74 -10.33
CA MET A 255 23.06 6.98 -9.16
C MET A 255 22.16 5.78 -8.85
N THR A 256 21.64 5.73 -7.62
CA THR A 256 20.62 4.78 -7.20
C THR A 256 19.25 5.44 -7.31
N VAL A 257 18.34 4.82 -8.03
CA VAL A 257 16.96 5.26 -8.22
C VAL A 257 15.99 4.31 -7.53
N THR A 258 14.79 4.80 -7.24
CA THR A 258 13.69 3.99 -6.72
C THR A 258 12.83 3.52 -7.88
N VAL A 259 12.55 2.23 -7.94
CA VAL A 259 11.78 1.61 -9.03
C VAL A 259 10.54 0.97 -8.49
N LEU A 260 9.39 1.35 -9.01
CA LEU A 260 8.11 0.68 -8.80
C LEU A 260 7.81 -0.20 -10.00
N LYS A 261 7.80 -1.51 -9.78
CA LYS A 261 7.40 -2.50 -10.77
C LYS A 261 5.95 -2.91 -10.52
N THR A 262 5.05 -2.50 -11.38
CA THR A 262 3.65 -2.93 -11.37
C THR A 262 3.46 -4.15 -12.30
N GLU A 263 2.23 -4.57 -12.51
CA GLU A 263 1.92 -5.65 -13.44
C GLU A 263 2.19 -5.24 -14.90
N GLU A 264 1.90 -4.01 -15.27
CA GLU A 264 1.97 -3.51 -16.64
C GLU A 264 3.10 -2.48 -16.89
N ARG A 265 3.57 -1.81 -15.83
CA ARG A 265 4.48 -0.66 -15.95
C ARG A 265 5.69 -0.77 -15.05
N VAL A 266 6.75 -0.06 -15.44
CA VAL A 266 7.95 0.20 -14.66
C VAL A 266 8.06 1.71 -14.50
N LEU A 267 7.84 2.20 -13.27
CA LEU A 267 7.98 3.61 -12.92
C LEU A 267 9.29 3.79 -12.15
N ILE A 268 10.03 4.80 -12.53
CA ILE A 268 11.35 5.07 -11.95
C ILE A 268 11.32 6.47 -11.35
N TYR A 269 11.77 6.56 -10.11
CA TYR A 269 11.71 7.78 -9.31
C TYR A 269 13.10 8.16 -8.85
N ASP A 270 13.35 9.45 -8.81
CA ASP A 270 14.50 10.00 -8.09
C ASP A 270 14.38 9.62 -6.61
N LYS A 271 15.48 9.10 -6.05
CA LYS A 271 15.48 8.60 -4.67
C LYS A 271 15.36 9.72 -3.62
N GLU A 272 15.88 10.91 -3.92
CA GLU A 272 15.93 12.03 -2.98
C GLU A 272 14.68 12.88 -3.04
N THR A 273 14.24 13.23 -4.25
CA THR A 273 13.07 14.10 -4.45
C THR A 273 11.74 13.33 -4.50
N GLY A 274 11.77 12.02 -4.78
CA GLY A 274 10.58 11.21 -5.02
C GLY A 274 9.86 11.52 -6.34
N SER A 275 10.46 12.34 -7.21
CA SER A 275 9.87 12.70 -8.51
C SER A 275 9.95 11.53 -9.48
N CYS A 276 8.88 11.29 -10.25
CA CYS A 276 8.90 10.30 -11.32
C CYS A 276 9.78 10.82 -12.48
N ILE A 277 10.85 10.10 -12.81
CA ILE A 277 11.85 10.46 -13.81
C ILE A 277 11.74 9.65 -15.11
N ALA A 278 11.04 8.49 -15.06
CA ALA A 278 10.74 7.67 -16.24
C ALA A 278 9.56 6.75 -15.99
N GLN A 279 8.79 6.50 -17.04
CA GLN A 279 7.69 5.55 -17.04
C GLN A 279 7.77 4.69 -18.30
N HIS A 280 7.88 3.37 -18.14
CA HIS A 280 7.94 2.41 -19.23
C HIS A 280 6.81 1.41 -19.14
N LYS A 281 6.40 0.84 -20.29
CA LYS A 281 5.65 -0.41 -20.33
C LYS A 281 6.56 -1.52 -19.80
N ARG A 282 6.02 -2.42 -18.99
CA ARG A 282 6.74 -3.61 -18.52
C ARG A 282 6.76 -4.68 -19.59
N TYR A 283 7.90 -5.31 -19.81
CA TYR A 283 8.11 -6.40 -20.75
C TYR A 283 8.52 -7.66 -19.98
N LEU A 284 7.96 -8.80 -20.36
CA LEU A 284 8.19 -10.11 -19.72
C LEU A 284 8.73 -11.15 -20.71
N GLU A 285 8.83 -10.80 -21.99
CA GLU A 285 9.26 -11.70 -23.06
C GLU A 285 10.73 -12.06 -22.89
N ILE A 286 11.03 -13.36 -22.98
CA ILE A 286 12.40 -13.86 -22.83
C ILE A 286 13.20 -13.63 -24.13
N THR A 287 12.52 -13.56 -25.28
CA THR A 287 13.08 -13.37 -26.61
C THR A 287 12.80 -11.97 -27.13
N GLY A 288 13.70 -11.39 -27.94
CA GLY A 288 13.53 -10.09 -28.55
C GLY A 288 14.41 -8.98 -27.93
N GLU A 289 14.08 -7.74 -28.24
CA GLU A 289 14.82 -6.57 -27.77
C GLU A 289 14.63 -6.39 -26.25
N LYS A 290 15.73 -6.40 -25.51
CA LYS A 290 15.74 -6.28 -24.04
C LYS A 290 16.01 -4.88 -23.52
N THR A 291 16.32 -3.92 -24.37
CA THR A 291 16.66 -2.54 -23.96
C THR A 291 15.60 -1.58 -24.46
N HIS A 292 14.85 -0.98 -23.54
CA HIS A 292 13.74 -0.08 -23.83
C HIS A 292 14.18 1.36 -23.52
N ILE A 293 14.44 2.15 -24.57
CA ILE A 293 14.91 3.52 -24.45
C ILE A 293 13.77 4.46 -24.88
N LEU A 294 13.41 5.38 -23.98
CA LEU A 294 12.47 6.46 -24.30
C LEU A 294 13.15 7.50 -25.18
N PRO A 295 12.47 8.05 -26.20
CA PRO A 295 13.06 9.05 -27.10
C PRO A 295 13.64 10.28 -26.39
N GLU A 296 13.02 10.72 -25.31
CA GLU A 296 13.46 11.83 -24.47
C GLU A 296 14.78 11.56 -23.72
N HIS A 297 15.10 10.30 -23.47
CA HIS A 297 16.33 9.90 -22.79
C HIS A 297 17.54 9.73 -23.71
N LEU A 298 17.31 9.73 -25.03
CA LEU A 298 18.40 9.60 -26.01
C LEU A 298 19.36 10.78 -25.93
N THR A 299 20.64 10.50 -25.83
CA THR A 299 21.70 11.51 -25.99
C THR A 299 21.72 12.07 -27.42
N PRO A 300 22.27 13.25 -27.65
CA PRO A 300 22.40 13.78 -28.99
C PRO A 300 23.14 12.82 -29.96
N LYS A 301 24.13 12.08 -29.44
CA LYS A 301 24.88 11.08 -30.20
C LYS A 301 24.00 9.90 -30.60
N GLU A 302 23.23 9.35 -29.66
CA GLU A 302 22.31 8.22 -29.90
C GLU A 302 21.16 8.63 -30.82
N LYS A 303 20.60 9.84 -30.67
CA LYS A 303 19.60 10.38 -31.59
C LYS A 303 20.13 10.38 -33.02
N ARG A 304 21.37 10.87 -33.24
CA ARG A 304 22.00 10.88 -34.56
C ARG A 304 22.20 9.46 -35.11
N GLN A 305 22.63 8.51 -34.29
CA GLN A 305 22.84 7.11 -34.73
C GLN A 305 21.55 6.38 -35.13
N ARG A 306 20.41 6.84 -34.67
CA ARG A 306 19.08 6.25 -34.97
C ARG A 306 18.33 6.93 -36.11
N LEU A 307 18.88 8.00 -36.68
CA LEU A 307 18.27 8.66 -37.82
C LEU A 307 18.31 7.75 -39.05
N THR A 308 17.19 7.65 -39.76
CA THR A 308 17.16 7.03 -41.07
C THR A 308 17.94 7.90 -42.07
N LYS A 309 18.25 7.35 -43.23
CA LYS A 309 18.92 8.08 -44.30
C LYS A 309 18.17 9.35 -44.66
N GLU A 310 16.85 9.27 -44.80
CA GLU A 310 15.97 10.38 -45.12
C GLU A 310 16.00 11.45 -44.02
N GLN A 311 15.95 11.05 -42.77
CA GLN A 311 16.07 11.96 -41.63
C GLN A 311 17.42 12.64 -41.53
N TRP A 312 18.49 11.90 -41.85
CA TRP A 312 19.84 12.51 -41.95
C TRP A 312 19.92 13.58 -43.04
N VAL A 313 19.33 13.33 -44.23
CA VAL A 313 19.23 14.30 -45.30
C VAL A 313 18.53 15.57 -44.81
N GLU A 314 17.39 15.43 -44.16
CA GLU A 314 16.62 16.57 -43.64
C GLU A 314 17.39 17.39 -42.58
N GLU A 315 18.07 16.71 -41.65
CA GLU A 315 18.87 17.39 -40.62
C GLU A 315 20.04 18.17 -41.23
N LEU A 316 20.73 17.60 -42.21
CA LEU A 316 21.83 18.26 -42.87
C LEU A 316 21.36 19.42 -43.75
N VAL A 317 20.20 19.28 -44.41
CA VAL A 317 19.58 20.39 -45.18
C VAL A 317 19.20 21.56 -44.27
N LYS A 318 18.64 21.28 -43.06
CA LYS A 318 18.40 22.33 -42.05
C LYS A 318 19.68 23.05 -41.60
N CYS A 319 20.83 22.36 -41.63
CA CYS A 319 22.14 22.95 -41.36
C CYS A 319 22.74 23.72 -42.53
N GLY A 320 22.04 23.87 -43.67
CA GLY A 320 22.47 24.64 -44.82
C GLY A 320 23.16 23.85 -45.92
N TYR A 321 23.19 22.53 -45.84
CA TYR A 321 23.77 21.68 -46.89
C TYR A 321 22.79 21.44 -48.03
N ASP A 322 23.32 21.37 -49.27
CA ASP A 322 22.49 21.04 -50.44
C ASP A 322 21.93 19.60 -50.38
N ARG A 323 20.63 19.45 -50.64
CA ARG A 323 19.92 18.18 -50.53
C ARG A 323 20.45 17.09 -51.44
N GLU A 324 20.79 17.46 -52.71
CA GLU A 324 21.28 16.49 -53.70
C GLU A 324 22.68 15.97 -53.37
N THR A 325 23.56 16.86 -52.95
CA THR A 325 24.91 16.53 -52.49
C THR A 325 24.87 15.63 -51.28
N VAL A 326 24.06 15.95 -50.27
CA VAL A 326 23.89 15.13 -49.05
C VAL A 326 23.33 13.75 -49.38
N SER A 327 22.31 13.67 -50.23
CA SER A 327 21.70 12.41 -50.61
C SER A 327 22.68 11.48 -51.33
N ASN A 328 23.49 12.01 -52.22
CA ASN A 328 24.51 11.26 -52.96
C ASN A 328 25.63 10.73 -52.02
N VAL A 329 26.12 11.53 -51.12
CA VAL A 329 27.16 11.15 -50.14
C VAL A 329 26.66 10.07 -49.19
N LEU A 330 25.47 10.22 -48.67
CA LEU A 330 24.87 9.22 -47.77
C LEU A 330 24.55 7.91 -48.49
N THR A 331 24.15 7.97 -49.77
CA THR A 331 23.91 6.76 -50.59
C THR A 331 25.20 5.99 -50.83
N ALA A 332 26.32 6.67 -51.05
CA ALA A 332 27.64 6.04 -51.22
C ALA A 332 28.13 5.38 -49.89
N LYS A 333 27.92 6.02 -48.73
CA LYS A 333 28.35 5.47 -47.44
C LYS A 333 27.45 4.33 -46.90
N TRP A 334 26.14 4.31 -47.18
CA TRP A 334 25.22 3.26 -46.73
C TRP A 334 25.27 1.97 -47.55
N LYS A 335 26.06 1.92 -48.63
CA LYS A 335 26.30 0.73 -49.47
C LYS A 335 27.52 -0.09 -49.01
N VAL A 336 28.20 0.29 -47.95
CA VAL A 336 29.50 -0.30 -47.49
C VAL A 336 29.33 -1.16 -46.23
N ASP A 337 28.14 -1.30 -45.70
CA ASP A 337 27.75 -2.25 -44.64
C ASP A 337 26.68 -3.17 -45.24
#